data_cf3f50aa92b5a118fa047f80f60fb128
#
_entry.id   cf3f50aa92b5a118fa047f80f60fb128
#
_cell.length_a   1.000
_cell.length_b   1.000
_cell.length_c   1.000
_cell.angle_alpha   90.00
_cell.angle_beta   90.00
_cell.angle_gamma   90.00
#
_symmetry.space_group_name_H-M   'P 1'
#
loop_
_entity.id
_entity.type
_entity.pdbx_description
1 polymer ?
#
loop_
_entity_poly.entity_id
_entity_poly.type
_entity_poly.pdbx_seq_one_letter_code
_entity_poly.pdbx_strand_id
1 'polypeptide(L)'
;MKPQTQLRRREVDDSITLPDDLSPLLRRLYASRGVKTSDDLQRGLKGMLHWRDLTGVEKAVEMLHDAFEKNMRIMVVGDFDADGATSTALSVLALRAMGCQSVEYLVPNRFEDGYGLSPEVVDQAHARGAQMIMTVDNGISSHAGVDHAHKLGIGVLVTDHHLPGDTLPNADAMVNPNLADCPFPSKSLAGVGVAFYLMLVLCNHLKDKGWFDSRGIAVPKIVEFLDLVALGTVADVVPLDANNRILTWQGL
;
A
#
# COMPACT_ATOMS: atom_id res chain seq x y z
N MET A 1 35.93 17.55 21.70
CA MET A 1 34.82 18.45 22.09
C MET A 1 33.51 17.69 21.89
N LYS A 2 32.67 17.59 22.92
CA LYS A 2 31.32 17.02 22.73
C LYS A 2 30.50 18.00 21.86
N PRO A 3 29.75 17.51 20.84
CA PRO A 3 28.91 18.38 20.04
C PRO A 3 27.88 19.05 20.97
N GLN A 4 27.78 20.37 20.89
CA GLN A 4 26.78 21.13 21.64
C GLN A 4 25.41 20.84 21.02
N THR A 5 24.52 20.19 21.76
CA THR A 5 23.14 19.96 21.35
C THR A 5 22.40 21.29 21.34
N GLN A 6 21.94 21.74 20.17
CA GLN A 6 21.09 22.92 20.03
C GLN A 6 19.63 22.54 19.92
N LEU A 7 18.78 23.10 20.77
CA LEU A 7 17.34 23.02 20.62
C LEU A 7 16.86 24.03 19.57
N ARG A 8 16.29 23.54 18.46
CA ARG A 8 15.63 24.37 17.46
C ARG A 8 14.13 24.17 17.55
N ARG A 9 13.39 25.25 17.66
CA ARG A 9 11.93 25.20 17.50
C ARG A 9 11.60 25.17 16.00
N ARG A 10 10.63 24.34 15.60
CA ARG A 10 10.09 24.38 14.25
C ARG A 10 9.41 25.73 14.04
N GLU A 11 9.64 26.33 12.89
CA GLU A 11 8.91 27.51 12.45
C GLU A 11 7.46 27.09 12.16
N VAL A 12 6.53 27.96 12.46
CA VAL A 12 5.12 27.78 12.25
C VAL A 12 4.65 29.01 11.48
N ASP A 13 3.89 28.78 10.42
CA ASP A 13 3.27 29.85 9.67
C ASP A 13 2.14 30.46 10.50
N ASP A 14 2.30 31.72 10.90
CA ASP A 14 1.34 32.44 11.74
C ASP A 14 0.02 32.75 10.98
N SER A 15 -0.02 32.58 9.65
CA SER A 15 -1.24 32.75 8.85
C SER A 15 -2.19 31.55 8.93
N ILE A 16 -1.76 30.43 9.52
CA ILE A 16 -2.57 29.20 9.65
C ILE A 16 -3.73 29.43 10.61
N THR A 17 -4.96 29.28 10.11
CA THR A 17 -6.18 29.42 10.88
C THR A 17 -6.74 28.06 11.26
N LEU A 18 -6.45 27.61 12.49
CA LEU A 18 -7.04 26.40 13.08
C LEU A 18 -8.21 26.75 13.99
N PRO A 19 -9.10 25.77 14.30
CA PRO A 19 -10.26 25.97 15.15
C PRO A 19 -9.94 26.65 16.50
N ASP A 20 -10.83 27.55 16.94
CA ASP A 20 -10.63 28.37 18.15
C ASP A 20 -10.75 27.58 19.45
N ASP A 21 -11.38 26.41 19.43
CA ASP A 21 -11.51 25.48 20.56
C ASP A 21 -10.23 24.70 20.86
N LEU A 22 -9.24 24.74 19.95
CA LEU A 22 -7.94 24.13 20.19
C LEU A 22 -7.10 24.99 21.15
N SER A 23 -6.47 24.33 22.15
CA SER A 23 -5.51 25.02 23.01
C SER A 23 -4.34 25.59 22.20
N PRO A 24 -3.69 26.70 22.65
CA PRO A 24 -2.56 27.28 21.94
C PRO A 24 -1.41 26.27 21.66
N LEU A 25 -1.20 25.32 22.58
CA LEU A 25 -0.20 24.27 22.42
C LEU A 25 -0.57 23.33 21.26
N LEU A 26 -1.82 22.86 21.19
CA LEU A 26 -2.27 21.97 20.11
C LEU A 26 -2.27 22.68 18.76
N ARG A 27 -2.69 23.94 18.68
CA ARG A 27 -2.59 24.72 17.44
C ARG A 27 -1.15 24.75 16.94
N ARG A 28 -0.20 25.06 17.81
CA ARG A 28 1.22 25.10 17.45
C ARG A 28 1.73 23.72 17.02
N LEU A 29 1.37 22.67 17.72
CA LEU A 29 1.76 21.30 17.38
C LEU A 29 1.21 20.88 16.02
N TYR A 30 -0.05 21.13 15.74
CA TYR A 30 -0.68 20.82 14.45
C TYR A 30 -0.06 21.64 13.32
N ALA A 31 0.05 22.95 13.49
CA ALA A 31 0.65 23.84 12.49
C ALA A 31 2.11 23.44 12.18
N SER A 32 2.91 23.09 13.20
CA SER A 32 4.28 22.63 13.01
C SER A 32 4.40 21.27 12.30
N ARG A 33 3.29 20.58 12.10
CA ARG A 33 3.16 19.30 11.37
C ARG A 33 2.39 19.43 10.05
N GLY A 34 2.26 20.65 9.55
CA GLY A 34 1.67 20.91 8.25
C GLY A 34 0.15 20.88 8.21
N VAL A 35 -0.53 20.89 9.37
CA VAL A 35 -1.99 21.09 9.42
C VAL A 35 -2.28 22.54 9.15
N LYS A 36 -3.06 22.85 8.11
CA LYS A 36 -3.35 24.22 7.66
C LYS A 36 -4.78 24.65 7.93
N THR A 37 -5.70 23.70 7.90
CA THR A 37 -7.15 23.95 7.99
C THR A 37 -7.83 22.98 8.95
N SER A 38 -9.08 23.25 9.29
CA SER A 38 -9.94 22.32 10.04
C SER A 38 -10.16 21.01 9.30
N ASP A 39 -10.15 21.04 7.97
CA ASP A 39 -10.36 19.84 7.15
C ASP A 39 -9.18 18.86 7.29
N ASP A 40 -7.97 19.36 7.50
CA ASP A 40 -6.79 18.53 7.79
C ASP A 40 -6.90 17.78 9.14
N LEU A 41 -7.83 18.17 10.01
CA LEU A 41 -8.12 17.51 11.28
C LEU A 41 -9.28 16.51 11.18
N GLN A 42 -9.87 16.35 9.99
CA GLN A 42 -10.88 15.33 9.74
C GLN A 42 -10.29 13.93 10.01
N ARG A 43 -11.10 13.09 10.66
CA ARG A 43 -10.70 11.74 11.05
C ARG A 43 -11.62 10.66 10.47
N GLY A 44 -12.71 11.08 9.84
CA GLY A 44 -13.68 10.18 9.22
C GLY A 44 -13.21 9.67 7.87
N LEU A 45 -13.56 8.42 7.52
CA LEU A 45 -13.23 7.78 6.24
C LEU A 45 -13.69 8.58 5.01
N LYS A 46 -14.70 9.44 5.16
CA LYS A 46 -15.16 10.34 4.09
C LYS A 46 -14.10 11.34 3.63
N GLY A 47 -13.11 11.62 4.46
CA GLY A 47 -11.97 12.48 4.14
C GLY A 47 -10.81 11.76 3.46
N MET A 48 -10.87 10.44 3.26
CA MET A 48 -9.86 9.71 2.52
C MET A 48 -9.76 10.20 1.08
N LEU A 49 -8.55 10.21 0.57
CA LEU A 49 -8.29 10.52 -0.85
C LEU A 49 -8.98 9.52 -1.76
N HIS A 50 -9.37 9.98 -2.94
CA HIS A 50 -10.05 9.14 -3.90
C HIS A 50 -9.04 8.23 -4.63
N TRP A 51 -9.33 6.95 -4.69
CA TRP A 51 -8.46 5.95 -5.32
C TRP A 51 -8.21 6.17 -6.83
N ARG A 52 -9.12 6.88 -7.51
CA ARG A 52 -8.97 7.18 -8.95
C ARG A 52 -7.74 8.02 -9.28
N ASP A 53 -7.23 8.75 -8.29
CA ASP A 53 -6.01 9.52 -8.43
C ASP A 53 -4.76 8.63 -8.28
N LEU A 54 -4.90 7.35 -7.88
CA LEU A 54 -3.80 6.41 -7.74
C LEU A 54 -3.60 5.66 -9.05
N THR A 55 -2.61 6.10 -9.83
CA THR A 55 -2.28 5.55 -11.15
C THR A 55 -2.07 4.03 -11.10
N GLY A 56 -2.59 3.31 -12.09
CA GLY A 56 -2.41 1.88 -12.27
C GLY A 56 -3.39 0.99 -11.50
N VAL A 57 -4.17 1.55 -10.57
CA VAL A 57 -5.09 0.76 -9.74
C VAL A 57 -6.15 0.03 -10.55
N GLU A 58 -6.68 0.65 -11.61
CA GLU A 58 -7.70 0.02 -12.46
C GLU A 58 -7.14 -1.21 -13.18
N LYS A 59 -5.94 -1.08 -13.79
CA LYS A 59 -5.25 -2.19 -14.45
C LYS A 59 -4.91 -3.32 -13.48
N ALA A 60 -4.48 -2.97 -12.26
CA ALA A 60 -4.20 -3.94 -11.20
C ALA A 60 -5.45 -4.71 -10.78
N VAL A 61 -6.59 -4.03 -10.66
CA VAL A 61 -7.88 -4.64 -10.33
C VAL A 61 -8.36 -5.58 -11.43
N GLU A 62 -8.23 -5.19 -12.71
CA GLU A 62 -8.56 -6.06 -13.84
C GLU A 62 -7.70 -7.33 -13.85
N MET A 63 -6.38 -7.18 -13.61
CA MET A 63 -5.46 -8.30 -13.53
C MET A 63 -5.79 -9.26 -12.38
N LEU A 64 -6.13 -8.74 -11.21
CA LEU A 64 -6.59 -9.54 -10.06
C LEU A 64 -7.93 -10.20 -10.33
N HIS A 65 -8.88 -9.50 -10.95
CA HIS A 65 -10.17 -10.09 -11.33
C HIS A 65 -9.99 -11.26 -12.29
N ASP A 66 -9.15 -11.10 -13.32
CA ASP A 66 -8.79 -12.17 -14.24
C ASP A 66 -8.17 -13.38 -13.51
N ALA A 67 -7.30 -13.13 -12.54
CA ALA A 67 -6.71 -14.18 -11.72
C ALA A 67 -7.78 -14.93 -10.89
N PHE A 68 -8.77 -14.21 -10.35
CA PHE A 68 -9.90 -14.81 -9.65
C PHE A 68 -10.76 -15.68 -10.57
N GLU A 69 -11.13 -15.16 -11.75
CA GLU A 69 -11.94 -15.90 -12.74
C GLU A 69 -11.25 -17.19 -13.22
N LYS A 70 -9.92 -17.13 -13.41
CA LYS A 70 -9.10 -18.27 -13.87
C LYS A 70 -8.62 -19.14 -12.71
N ASN A 71 -8.99 -18.82 -11.46
CA ASN A 71 -8.52 -19.50 -10.24
C ASN A 71 -6.99 -19.67 -10.22
N MET A 72 -6.27 -18.61 -10.61
CA MET A 72 -4.81 -18.60 -10.65
C MET A 72 -4.24 -18.62 -9.23
N ARG A 73 -3.08 -19.27 -9.08
CA ARG A 73 -2.32 -19.22 -7.83
C ARG A 73 -1.59 -17.89 -7.75
N ILE A 74 -2.01 -17.05 -6.79
CA ILE A 74 -1.42 -15.74 -6.51
C ILE A 74 -0.37 -15.89 -5.40
N MET A 75 0.86 -15.45 -5.65
CA MET A 75 1.91 -15.35 -4.65
C MET A 75 2.10 -13.90 -4.25
N VAL A 76 1.76 -13.55 -3.01
CA VAL A 76 2.05 -12.23 -2.43
C VAL A 76 3.49 -12.23 -1.94
N VAL A 77 4.33 -11.37 -2.52
CA VAL A 77 5.75 -11.23 -2.13
C VAL A 77 5.90 -9.94 -1.35
N GLY A 78 6.10 -10.06 -0.04
CA GLY A 78 6.25 -8.91 0.88
C GLY A 78 7.69 -8.52 1.15
N ASP A 79 7.88 -7.41 1.86
CA ASP A 79 9.15 -7.07 2.50
C ASP A 79 9.20 -7.66 3.91
N PHE A 80 10.39 -7.69 4.50
CA PHE A 80 10.70 -8.32 5.81
C PHE A 80 10.45 -7.40 7.01
N ASP A 81 10.15 -6.12 6.79
CA ASP A 81 9.86 -5.16 7.87
C ASP A 81 8.37 -5.15 8.27
N ALA A 82 7.99 -4.21 9.14
CA ALA A 82 6.63 -4.17 9.67
C ALA A 82 5.62 -3.69 8.62
N ASP A 83 6.00 -2.79 7.69
CA ASP A 83 5.11 -2.36 6.60
C ASP A 83 4.90 -3.50 5.61
N GLY A 84 5.97 -4.18 5.18
CA GLY A 84 5.90 -5.36 4.34
C GLY A 84 5.09 -6.51 4.97
N ALA A 85 5.28 -6.76 6.27
CA ALA A 85 4.52 -7.79 6.98
C ALA A 85 3.03 -7.46 7.07
N THR A 86 2.66 -6.22 7.40
CA THR A 86 1.25 -5.79 7.46
C THR A 86 0.61 -5.72 6.08
N SER A 87 1.35 -5.28 5.05
CA SER A 87 0.93 -5.30 3.65
C SER A 87 0.63 -6.71 3.17
N THR A 88 1.51 -7.67 3.50
CA THR A 88 1.34 -9.09 3.18
C THR A 88 0.12 -9.67 3.87
N ALA A 89 -0.01 -9.46 5.18
CA ALA A 89 -1.14 -9.96 5.96
C ALA A 89 -2.47 -9.40 5.44
N LEU A 90 -2.56 -8.09 5.24
CA LEU A 90 -3.74 -7.42 4.70
C LEU A 90 -4.13 -8.00 3.35
N SER A 91 -3.18 -8.11 2.41
CA SER A 91 -3.43 -8.58 1.05
C SER A 91 -3.93 -10.02 1.04
N VAL A 92 -3.26 -10.93 1.76
CA VAL A 92 -3.65 -12.34 1.84
C VAL A 92 -5.01 -12.50 2.49
N LEU A 93 -5.27 -11.81 3.60
CA LEU A 93 -6.56 -11.88 4.31
C LEU A 93 -7.70 -11.31 3.46
N ALA A 94 -7.49 -10.16 2.82
CA ALA A 94 -8.50 -9.55 1.96
C ALA A 94 -8.80 -10.41 0.73
N LEU A 95 -7.78 -10.92 0.02
CA LEU A 95 -7.98 -11.80 -1.12
C LEU A 95 -8.74 -13.08 -0.73
N ARG A 96 -8.40 -13.70 0.40
CA ARG A 96 -9.14 -14.86 0.93
C ARG A 96 -10.58 -14.52 1.28
N ALA A 97 -10.80 -13.40 1.95
CA ALA A 97 -12.15 -12.94 2.30
C ALA A 97 -13.01 -12.66 1.06
N MET A 98 -12.39 -12.22 -0.05
CA MET A 98 -13.06 -12.04 -1.34
C MET A 98 -13.26 -13.35 -2.12
N GLY A 99 -12.81 -14.50 -1.59
CA GLY A 99 -13.02 -15.82 -2.19
C GLY A 99 -11.89 -16.34 -3.07
N CYS A 100 -10.68 -15.73 -3.01
CA CYS A 100 -9.49 -16.30 -3.64
C CYS A 100 -9.08 -17.59 -2.93
N GLN A 101 -9.15 -18.73 -3.63
CA GLN A 101 -8.85 -20.04 -3.05
C GLN A 101 -7.35 -20.36 -3.04
N SER A 102 -6.58 -19.76 -3.95
CA SER A 102 -5.18 -20.09 -4.19
C SER A 102 -4.28 -18.87 -3.99
N VAL A 103 -4.26 -18.32 -2.77
CA VAL A 103 -3.33 -17.26 -2.39
C VAL A 103 -2.37 -17.71 -1.29
N GLU A 104 -1.10 -17.55 -1.56
CA GLU A 104 0.01 -17.81 -0.65
C GLU A 104 0.89 -16.56 -0.53
N TYR A 105 1.85 -16.59 0.38
CA TYR A 105 2.82 -15.50 0.52
C TYR A 105 4.24 -16.01 0.61
N LEU A 106 5.18 -15.12 0.29
CA LEU A 106 6.60 -15.32 0.42
C LEU A 106 7.23 -14.04 0.92
N VAL A 107 8.06 -14.16 1.95
CA VAL A 107 8.88 -13.04 2.45
C VAL A 107 10.33 -13.41 2.21
N PRO A 108 11.08 -12.63 1.41
CA PRO A 108 12.47 -12.90 1.12
C PRO A 108 13.33 -12.88 2.39
N ASN A 109 14.31 -13.77 2.48
CA ASN A 109 15.34 -13.68 3.49
C ASN A 109 16.37 -12.64 3.04
N ARG A 110 16.45 -11.48 3.71
CA ARG A 110 17.37 -10.38 3.34
C ARG A 110 18.83 -10.78 3.26
N PHE A 111 19.23 -11.86 3.94
CA PHE A 111 20.62 -12.33 3.98
C PHE A 111 20.95 -13.28 2.82
N GLU A 112 19.95 -13.97 2.26
CA GLU A 112 20.11 -15.00 1.23
C GLU A 112 19.54 -14.55 -0.12
N ASP A 113 18.35 -13.92 -0.13
CA ASP A 113 17.61 -13.58 -1.35
C ASP A 113 17.80 -12.13 -1.78
N GLY A 114 18.37 -11.26 -0.93
CA GLY A 114 18.49 -9.83 -1.16
C GLY A 114 17.19 -9.05 -0.83
N TYR A 115 16.99 -7.91 -1.49
CA TYR A 115 15.84 -7.03 -1.28
C TYR A 115 14.85 -7.14 -2.45
N GLY A 116 13.57 -7.23 -2.13
CA GLY A 116 12.47 -7.19 -3.09
C GLY A 116 12.34 -8.45 -3.95
N LEU A 117 11.77 -8.29 -5.14
CA LEU A 117 11.56 -9.40 -6.07
C LEU A 117 12.84 -9.68 -6.87
N SER A 118 13.70 -10.55 -6.36
CA SER A 118 14.87 -11.07 -7.09
C SER A 118 14.51 -12.29 -7.97
N PRO A 119 15.36 -12.70 -8.93
CA PRO A 119 15.17 -13.93 -9.69
C PRO A 119 15.05 -15.18 -8.79
N GLU A 120 15.80 -15.25 -7.68
CA GLU A 120 15.77 -16.34 -6.71
C GLU A 120 14.42 -16.44 -6.00
N VAL A 121 13.84 -15.29 -5.64
CA VAL A 121 12.49 -15.20 -5.06
C VAL A 121 11.42 -15.63 -6.07
N VAL A 122 11.60 -15.27 -7.35
CA VAL A 122 10.72 -15.73 -8.44
C VAL A 122 10.81 -17.24 -8.63
N ASP A 123 12.02 -17.83 -8.57
CA ASP A 123 12.18 -19.28 -8.64
C ASP A 123 11.48 -19.99 -7.48
N GLN A 124 11.56 -19.46 -6.27
CA GLN A 124 10.81 -19.98 -5.11
C GLN A 124 9.31 -19.90 -5.32
N ALA A 125 8.80 -18.79 -5.86
CA ALA A 125 7.39 -18.62 -6.18
C ALA A 125 6.95 -19.61 -7.27
N HIS A 126 7.72 -19.74 -8.34
CA HIS A 126 7.49 -20.71 -9.42
C HIS A 126 7.46 -22.15 -8.92
N ALA A 127 8.41 -22.54 -8.08
CA ALA A 127 8.44 -23.87 -7.47
C ALA A 127 7.20 -24.19 -6.62
N ARG A 128 6.54 -23.17 -6.07
CA ARG A 128 5.25 -23.27 -5.37
C ARG A 128 4.05 -23.19 -6.31
N GLY A 129 4.27 -23.09 -7.62
CA GLY A 129 3.25 -23.06 -8.66
C GLY A 129 2.56 -21.70 -8.84
N ALA A 130 3.23 -20.60 -8.49
CA ALA A 130 2.72 -19.27 -8.74
C ALA A 130 2.46 -19.05 -10.23
N GLN A 131 1.30 -18.49 -10.54
CA GLN A 131 0.91 -18.07 -11.90
C GLN A 131 0.83 -16.54 -11.99
N MET A 132 0.75 -15.89 -10.83
CA MET A 132 0.79 -14.45 -10.67
C MET A 132 1.57 -14.12 -9.40
N ILE A 133 2.45 -13.14 -9.49
CA ILE A 133 3.13 -12.54 -8.34
C ILE A 133 2.52 -11.16 -8.13
N MET A 134 2.17 -10.86 -6.87
CA MET A 134 1.82 -9.52 -6.41
C MET A 134 2.85 -9.11 -5.37
N THR A 135 3.69 -8.11 -5.67
CA THR A 135 4.58 -7.54 -4.67
C THR A 135 3.83 -6.54 -3.79
N VAL A 136 4.19 -6.47 -2.53
CA VAL A 136 3.67 -5.48 -1.58
C VAL A 136 4.83 -4.87 -0.82
N ASP A 137 4.88 -3.53 -0.80
CA ASP A 137 5.94 -2.75 -0.16
C ASP A 137 7.34 -2.99 -0.77
N ASN A 138 7.38 -3.45 -2.00
CA ASN A 138 8.60 -3.64 -2.78
C ASN A 138 8.28 -3.79 -4.27
N GLY A 139 9.31 -3.83 -5.10
CA GLY A 139 9.17 -4.19 -6.50
C GLY A 139 9.43 -3.05 -7.49
N ILE A 140 9.38 -1.78 -7.06
CA ILE A 140 9.57 -0.63 -7.97
C ILE A 140 10.93 -0.62 -8.67
N SER A 141 11.92 -1.31 -8.15
CA SER A 141 13.27 -1.43 -8.71
C SER A 141 13.62 -2.86 -9.14
N SER A 142 12.67 -3.79 -9.14
CA SER A 142 12.89 -5.24 -9.34
C SER A 142 12.92 -5.64 -10.81
N HIS A 143 13.72 -4.96 -11.65
CA HIS A 143 13.81 -5.23 -13.09
C HIS A 143 14.13 -6.70 -13.41
N ALA A 144 15.19 -7.24 -12.80
CA ALA A 144 15.64 -8.61 -13.06
C ALA A 144 14.61 -9.66 -12.65
N GLY A 145 13.93 -9.45 -11.50
CA GLY A 145 12.89 -10.35 -11.02
C GLY A 145 11.66 -10.33 -11.93
N VAL A 146 11.19 -9.14 -12.36
CA VAL A 146 10.07 -9.02 -13.29
C VAL A 146 10.37 -9.70 -14.62
N ASP A 147 11.56 -9.44 -15.20
CA ASP A 147 11.98 -10.07 -16.45
C ASP A 147 12.09 -11.60 -16.32
N HIS A 148 12.53 -12.08 -15.16
CA HIS A 148 12.64 -13.50 -14.88
C HIS A 148 11.25 -14.15 -14.72
N ALA A 149 10.33 -13.50 -14.02
CA ALA A 149 8.96 -13.97 -13.88
C ALA A 149 8.27 -14.12 -15.25
N HIS A 150 8.44 -13.14 -16.13
CA HIS A 150 7.89 -13.19 -17.49
C HIS A 150 8.47 -14.34 -18.32
N LYS A 151 9.78 -14.63 -18.19
CA LYS A 151 10.39 -15.81 -18.86
C LYS A 151 9.77 -17.14 -18.38
N LEU A 152 9.28 -17.18 -17.16
CA LEU A 152 8.60 -18.34 -16.58
C LEU A 152 7.06 -18.32 -16.83
N GLY A 153 6.55 -17.34 -17.54
CA GLY A 153 5.12 -17.17 -17.82
C GLY A 153 4.29 -16.71 -16.63
N ILE A 154 4.93 -16.09 -15.64
CA ILE A 154 4.28 -15.57 -14.43
C ILE A 154 4.01 -14.07 -14.62
N GLY A 155 2.74 -13.66 -14.46
CA GLY A 155 2.37 -12.24 -14.48
C GLY A 155 2.78 -11.53 -13.18
N VAL A 156 3.19 -10.26 -13.28
CA VAL A 156 3.67 -9.48 -12.12
C VAL A 156 2.86 -8.19 -11.94
N LEU A 157 2.24 -8.07 -10.77
CA LEU A 157 1.65 -6.85 -10.25
C LEU A 157 2.56 -6.27 -9.16
N VAL A 158 3.04 -5.06 -9.37
CA VAL A 158 3.83 -4.32 -8.37
C VAL A 158 2.93 -3.39 -7.57
N THR A 159 2.93 -3.50 -6.23
CA THR A 159 2.41 -2.47 -5.33
C THR A 159 3.53 -2.02 -4.40
N ASP A 160 3.83 -0.73 -4.43
CA ASP A 160 4.98 -0.17 -3.74
C ASP A 160 4.74 1.30 -3.40
N HIS A 161 5.55 1.88 -2.54
CA HIS A 161 5.52 3.30 -2.20
C HIS A 161 6.92 3.94 -2.25
N HIS A 162 7.95 3.15 -2.46
CA HIS A 162 9.32 3.65 -2.59
C HIS A 162 9.48 4.54 -3.82
N LEU A 163 10.48 5.42 -3.77
CA LEU A 163 10.79 6.29 -4.91
C LEU A 163 11.30 5.46 -6.09
N PRO A 164 10.76 5.68 -7.29
CA PRO A 164 11.24 4.99 -8.48
C PRO A 164 12.66 5.45 -8.86
N GLY A 165 13.43 4.56 -9.47
CA GLY A 165 14.68 4.90 -10.13
C GLY A 165 14.45 5.58 -11.50
N ASP A 166 15.54 5.74 -12.26
CA ASP A 166 15.51 6.36 -13.61
C ASP A 166 14.65 5.55 -14.60
N THR A 167 14.51 4.26 -14.36
CA THR A 167 13.70 3.34 -15.18
C THR A 167 12.80 2.51 -14.30
N LEU A 168 11.67 2.06 -14.86
CA LEU A 168 10.72 1.19 -14.16
C LEU A 168 10.81 -0.24 -14.69
N PRO A 169 10.61 -1.28 -13.83
CA PRO A 169 10.47 -2.66 -14.30
C PRO A 169 9.23 -2.79 -15.21
N ASN A 170 9.31 -3.67 -16.20
CA ASN A 170 8.23 -3.91 -17.15
C ASN A 170 7.13 -4.81 -16.57
N ALA A 171 6.61 -4.46 -15.38
CA ALA A 171 5.53 -5.20 -14.74
C ALA A 171 4.20 -5.07 -15.51
N ASP A 172 3.34 -6.09 -15.40
CA ASP A 172 2.03 -6.11 -16.08
C ASP A 172 1.10 -5.04 -15.54
N ALA A 173 1.17 -4.76 -14.24
CA ALA A 173 0.54 -3.60 -13.62
C ALA A 173 1.43 -3.07 -12.48
N MET A 174 1.31 -1.78 -12.20
CA MET A 174 2.09 -1.11 -11.16
C MET A 174 1.24 -0.06 -10.46
N VAL A 175 1.20 -0.11 -9.14
CA VAL A 175 0.51 0.86 -8.29
C VAL A 175 1.51 1.44 -7.30
N ASN A 176 1.86 2.71 -7.49
CA ASN A 176 2.76 3.43 -6.59
C ASN A 176 2.44 4.93 -6.65
N PRO A 177 2.17 5.59 -5.51
CA PRO A 177 1.84 7.01 -5.47
C PRO A 177 3.00 7.90 -5.92
N ASN A 178 4.23 7.39 -5.92
CA ASN A 178 5.45 8.13 -6.25
C ASN A 178 5.86 8.01 -7.73
N LEU A 179 5.05 7.35 -8.58
CA LEU A 179 5.25 7.42 -10.02
C LEU A 179 5.14 8.87 -10.52
N ALA A 180 5.95 9.22 -11.52
CA ALA A 180 6.08 10.59 -11.99
C ALA A 180 4.77 11.20 -12.50
N ASP A 181 3.90 10.38 -13.08
CA ASP A 181 2.60 10.74 -13.64
C ASP A 181 1.42 10.45 -12.69
N CYS A 182 1.68 10.01 -11.46
CA CYS A 182 0.62 9.71 -10.51
C CYS A 182 0.11 10.99 -9.83
N PRO A 183 -1.15 11.38 -10.02
CA PRO A 183 -1.72 12.58 -9.38
C PRO A 183 -2.11 12.39 -7.92
N PHE A 184 -1.97 11.18 -7.34
CA PHE A 184 -2.37 10.90 -5.97
C PHE A 184 -1.66 11.84 -4.98
N PRO A 185 -2.42 12.64 -4.19
CA PRO A 185 -1.82 13.71 -3.39
C PRO A 185 -0.92 13.23 -2.24
N SER A 186 -1.24 12.08 -1.63
CA SER A 186 -0.43 11.52 -0.53
C SER A 186 0.76 10.76 -1.07
N LYS A 187 1.90 11.46 -1.22
CA LYS A 187 3.18 10.86 -1.63
C LYS A 187 3.88 10.10 -0.48
N SER A 188 3.35 10.23 0.71
CA SER A 188 3.84 9.56 1.92
C SER A 188 2.99 8.34 2.32
N LEU A 189 2.12 7.86 1.43
CA LEU A 189 1.33 6.66 1.70
C LEU A 189 2.28 5.47 1.91
N ALA A 190 2.15 4.74 3.01
CA ALA A 190 2.95 3.53 3.28
C ALA A 190 2.55 2.38 2.35
N GLY A 191 3.39 1.37 2.21
CA GLY A 191 3.12 0.19 1.37
C GLY A 191 1.81 -0.50 1.72
N VAL A 192 1.52 -0.67 3.00
CA VAL A 192 0.23 -1.21 3.47
C VAL A 192 -0.96 -0.32 3.09
N GLY A 193 -0.78 0.98 3.02
CA GLY A 193 -1.78 1.91 2.53
C GLY A 193 -2.08 1.72 1.05
N VAL A 194 -1.05 1.48 0.22
CA VAL A 194 -1.21 1.15 -1.20
C VAL A 194 -1.97 -0.16 -1.36
N ALA A 195 -1.57 -1.21 -0.63
CA ALA A 195 -2.26 -2.49 -0.63
C ALA A 195 -3.72 -2.36 -0.20
N PHE A 196 -4.00 -1.56 0.85
CA PHE A 196 -5.36 -1.30 1.32
C PHE A 196 -6.24 -0.65 0.25
N TYR A 197 -5.76 0.40 -0.42
CA TYR A 197 -6.49 1.05 -1.51
C TYR A 197 -6.81 0.06 -2.63
N LEU A 198 -5.83 -0.74 -3.05
CA LEU A 198 -6.03 -1.75 -4.07
C LEU A 198 -7.09 -2.78 -3.66
N MET A 199 -7.01 -3.33 -2.45
CA MET A 199 -8.00 -4.31 -1.95
C MET A 199 -9.40 -3.70 -1.82
N LEU A 200 -9.50 -2.43 -1.41
CA LEU A 200 -10.79 -1.71 -1.34
C LEU A 200 -11.43 -1.58 -2.73
N VAL A 201 -10.63 -1.21 -3.73
CA VAL A 201 -11.12 -1.05 -5.11
C VAL A 201 -11.48 -2.40 -5.72
N LEU A 202 -10.65 -3.43 -5.52
CA LEU A 202 -10.93 -4.79 -5.98
C LEU A 202 -12.24 -5.32 -5.40
N CYS A 203 -12.46 -5.14 -4.09
CA CYS A 203 -13.70 -5.57 -3.44
C CYS A 203 -14.94 -4.89 -4.05
N ASN A 204 -14.87 -3.58 -4.29
CA ASN A 204 -15.96 -2.86 -4.94
C ASN A 204 -16.18 -3.33 -6.39
N HIS A 205 -15.11 -3.52 -7.15
CA HIS A 205 -15.17 -4.03 -8.52
C HIS A 205 -15.83 -5.42 -8.59
N LEU A 206 -15.41 -6.34 -7.73
CA LEU A 206 -15.97 -7.69 -7.65
C LEU A 206 -17.46 -7.65 -7.26
N LYS A 207 -17.83 -6.74 -6.34
CA LYS A 207 -19.24 -6.51 -5.97
C LYS A 207 -20.05 -6.03 -7.17
N ASP A 208 -19.57 -5.05 -7.91
CA ASP A 208 -20.26 -4.49 -9.07
C ASP A 208 -20.40 -5.51 -10.21
N LYS A 209 -19.48 -6.48 -10.30
CA LYS A 209 -19.54 -7.62 -11.23
C LYS A 209 -20.44 -8.77 -10.74
N GLY A 210 -21.06 -8.68 -9.57
CA GLY A 210 -21.91 -9.74 -9.00
C GLY A 210 -21.13 -10.98 -8.53
N TRP A 211 -19.82 -10.83 -8.33
CA TRP A 211 -18.93 -11.93 -7.91
C TRP A 211 -19.39 -12.61 -6.63
N PHE A 212 -19.72 -11.81 -5.61
CA PHE A 212 -20.12 -12.32 -4.30
C PHE A 212 -21.47 -13.03 -4.34
N ASP A 213 -22.44 -12.43 -5.02
CA ASP A 213 -23.80 -12.99 -5.14
C ASP A 213 -23.78 -14.34 -5.89
N SER A 214 -23.01 -14.43 -6.99
CA SER A 214 -22.89 -15.65 -7.79
C SER A 214 -22.24 -16.81 -7.05
N ARG A 215 -21.49 -16.55 -6.00
CA ARG A 215 -20.73 -17.54 -5.19
C ARG A 215 -21.28 -17.73 -3.77
N GLY A 216 -22.31 -16.99 -3.39
CA GLY A 216 -22.87 -17.03 -2.04
C GLY A 216 -21.90 -16.56 -0.96
N ILE A 217 -20.98 -15.66 -1.30
CA ILE A 217 -19.96 -15.11 -0.38
C ILE A 217 -20.46 -13.74 0.10
N ALA A 218 -20.39 -13.49 1.40
CA ALA A 218 -20.69 -12.17 1.94
C ALA A 218 -19.61 -11.15 1.50
N VAL A 219 -20.04 -9.94 1.11
CA VAL A 219 -19.10 -8.86 0.75
C VAL A 219 -18.25 -8.52 1.96
N PRO A 220 -16.91 -8.68 1.91
CA PRO A 220 -16.06 -8.38 3.04
C PRO A 220 -15.95 -6.88 3.29
N LYS A 221 -15.78 -6.49 4.55
CA LYS A 221 -15.56 -5.11 4.95
C LYS A 221 -14.07 -4.83 5.02
N ILE A 222 -13.49 -4.37 3.92
CA ILE A 222 -12.04 -4.11 3.82
C ILE A 222 -11.55 -3.10 4.87
N VAL A 223 -12.42 -2.20 5.33
CA VAL A 223 -12.12 -1.25 6.41
C VAL A 223 -11.81 -1.91 7.76
N GLU A 224 -12.16 -3.17 7.94
CA GLU A 224 -11.81 -3.92 9.16
C GLU A 224 -10.30 -4.24 9.24
N PHE A 225 -9.56 -4.10 8.14
CA PHE A 225 -8.09 -4.26 8.11
C PHE A 225 -7.32 -2.94 8.34
N LEU A 226 -8.00 -1.87 8.74
CA LEU A 226 -7.34 -0.58 9.01
C LEU A 226 -6.39 -0.62 10.21
N ASP A 227 -6.55 -1.57 11.12
CA ASP A 227 -5.61 -1.83 12.21
C ASP A 227 -4.22 -2.21 11.67
N LEU A 228 -4.14 -3.06 10.64
CA LEU A 228 -2.89 -3.40 9.94
C LEU A 228 -2.32 -2.16 9.23
N VAL A 229 -3.19 -1.36 8.60
CA VAL A 229 -2.77 -0.11 7.93
C VAL A 229 -2.19 0.87 8.94
N ALA A 230 -2.81 1.04 10.09
CA ALA A 230 -2.31 1.91 11.15
C ALA A 230 -0.94 1.44 11.65
N LEU A 231 -0.80 0.13 11.90
CA LEU A 231 0.45 -0.46 12.38
C LEU A 231 1.59 -0.25 11.38
N GLY A 232 1.43 -0.64 10.11
CA GLY A 232 2.46 -0.50 9.09
C GLY A 232 2.82 0.97 8.84
N THR A 233 1.83 1.85 8.67
CA THR A 233 2.05 3.29 8.46
C THR A 233 2.87 3.94 9.58
N VAL A 234 2.59 3.58 10.85
CA VAL A 234 3.34 4.15 11.99
C VAL A 234 4.73 3.53 12.10
N ALA A 235 4.87 2.24 11.83
CA ALA A 235 6.15 1.53 11.93
C ALA A 235 7.13 1.94 10.83
N ASP A 236 6.66 2.22 9.61
CA ASP A 236 7.46 2.72 8.49
C ASP A 236 7.93 4.18 8.67
N VAL A 237 7.38 4.87 9.66
CA VAL A 237 7.77 6.25 10.01
C VAL A 237 7.52 7.27 8.89
N VAL A 238 6.62 6.99 7.96
CA VAL A 238 6.22 7.93 6.92
C VAL A 238 5.59 9.20 7.52
N PRO A 239 5.70 10.35 6.84
CA PRO A 239 4.99 11.55 7.24
C PRO A 239 3.48 11.30 7.36
N LEU A 240 2.91 11.65 8.52
CA LEU A 240 1.47 11.56 8.75
C LEU A 240 0.77 12.78 8.10
N ASP A 241 0.62 12.76 6.79
CA ASP A 241 -0.20 13.73 6.07
C ASP A 241 -1.70 13.53 6.39
N ALA A 242 -2.58 14.32 5.79
CA ALA A 242 -4.01 14.26 6.10
C ALA A 242 -4.59 12.85 5.86
N ASN A 243 -4.21 12.19 4.75
CA ASN A 243 -4.69 10.85 4.42
C ASN A 243 -4.17 9.80 5.40
N ASN A 244 -2.87 9.78 5.68
CA ASN A 244 -2.26 8.85 6.63
C ASN A 244 -2.81 9.04 8.06
N ARG A 245 -3.12 10.28 8.47
CA ARG A 245 -3.80 10.54 9.75
C ARG A 245 -5.18 9.92 9.83
N ILE A 246 -5.98 9.98 8.75
CA ILE A 246 -7.30 9.35 8.69
C ILE A 246 -7.16 7.83 8.80
N LEU A 247 -6.30 7.23 7.97
CA LEU A 247 -6.08 5.78 7.96
C LEU A 247 -5.64 5.27 9.34
N THR A 248 -4.60 5.93 9.91
CA THR A 248 -4.08 5.56 11.23
C THR A 248 -5.13 5.74 12.33
N TRP A 249 -5.88 6.85 12.32
CA TRP A 249 -6.92 7.08 13.32
C TRP A 249 -8.04 6.05 13.28
N GLN A 250 -8.43 5.62 12.09
CA GLN A 250 -9.49 4.65 11.91
C GLN A 250 -9.04 3.21 12.24
N GLY A 251 -7.75 2.95 12.22
CA GLY A 251 -7.18 1.65 12.59
C GLY A 251 -6.81 1.50 14.07
N LEU A 252 -6.80 2.60 14.83
CA LEU A 252 -6.54 2.59 16.28
C LEU A 252 -7.83 2.40 17.09
#